data_0149691732ab3eb81fadf8d514bd3728
#
_entry.id   0149691732ab3eb81fadf8d514bd3728
#
_cell.length_a   1.000
_cell.length_b   1.000
_cell.length_c   1.000
_cell.angle_alpha   90.00
_cell.angle_beta   90.00
_cell.angle_gamma   90.00
#
_symmetry.space_group_name_H-M   'P 1'
#
loop_
_entity.id
_entity.type
_entity.pdbx_description
1 polymer ?
#
loop_
_entity_poly.entity_id
_entity_poly.type
_entity_poly.pdbx_seq_one_letter_code
_entity_poly.pdbx_strand_id
1 'polypeptide(L)'
;MPSIYRLLKLNRLVRSNRLKLLLIFMAQLLNRRYYSVRIDPVFACNLRCRMCYFSRSRKPNPEKFSPDELATIAGKLFGNALQVVVGCGAEPTMYAHFVDIVKKASEYSVPHISLVTNGQLLTRDHLNELAESGLNELVVSVHGASQQTYEHLMVGASWEKLHKLLNSVNEMRAVNRYPSFTLRVNYTVNPLNLHELETFFDAFGQYQINTLQIRPVMKIGGEYEDGFSQSDIHTYSKIIAKVRNYCRERGITLLANTDDPTYQRSSKVSWVLNETYKYVSPVMVVSSDFKWKEETLSAYLRRTGWYATMLKRIFWFQRAEKPDDLAQKYSARYDLF
;
A
#
# COMPACT_ATOMS: atom_id res chain seq x y z
N MET A 1 -17.71 -2.81 -4.11
CA MET A 1 -16.62 -2.28 -3.25
C MET A 1 -15.87 -3.47 -2.66
N PRO A 2 -14.56 -3.63 -2.88
CA PRO A 2 -13.76 -4.72 -2.34
C PRO A 2 -13.95 -4.87 -0.82
N SER A 3 -13.87 -6.11 -0.31
CA SER A 3 -14.12 -6.41 1.11
C SER A 3 -13.21 -5.64 2.07
N ILE A 4 -11.96 -5.35 1.65
CA ILE A 4 -11.00 -4.59 2.46
C ILE A 4 -11.47 -3.16 2.76
N TYR A 5 -12.11 -2.49 1.81
CA TYR A 5 -12.62 -1.12 2.03
C TYR A 5 -13.82 -1.09 2.98
N ARG A 6 -14.63 -2.17 2.99
CA ARG A 6 -15.70 -2.33 4.00
C ARG A 6 -15.11 -2.50 5.40
N LEU A 7 -14.04 -3.29 5.54
CA LEU A 7 -13.32 -3.44 6.82
C LEU A 7 -12.71 -2.12 7.29
N LEU A 8 -12.15 -1.32 6.36
CA LEU A 8 -11.65 0.01 6.68
C LEU A 8 -12.75 0.96 7.16
N LYS A 9 -13.96 0.89 6.56
CA LYS A 9 -15.13 1.66 7.04
C LYS A 9 -15.55 1.21 8.44
N LEU A 10 -15.64 -0.09 8.68
CA LEU A 10 -15.98 -0.64 10.02
C LEU A 10 -14.93 -0.25 11.07
N ASN A 11 -13.65 -0.31 10.73
CA ASN A 11 -12.57 0.12 11.63
C ASN A 11 -12.70 1.59 12.07
N ARG A 12 -13.33 2.45 11.28
CA ARG A 12 -13.60 3.85 11.64
C ARG A 12 -14.75 3.99 12.64
N LEU A 13 -15.75 3.10 12.59
CA LEU A 13 -16.87 3.11 13.53
C LEU A 13 -16.41 2.73 14.94
N VAL A 14 -15.42 1.84 15.04
CA VAL A 14 -14.82 1.48 16.33
C VAL A 14 -13.80 2.55 16.72
N ARG A 15 -14.19 3.49 17.59
CA ARG A 15 -13.31 4.59 18.05
C ARG A 15 -12.32 4.15 19.13
N SER A 16 -12.66 3.14 19.91
CA SER A 16 -11.83 2.66 21.03
C SER A 16 -10.66 1.82 20.54
N ASN A 17 -9.42 2.29 20.75
CA ASN A 17 -8.22 1.52 20.46
C ASN A 17 -8.12 0.28 21.36
N ARG A 18 -8.60 0.33 22.60
CA ARG A 18 -8.64 -0.84 23.50
C ARG A 18 -9.52 -1.95 22.94
N LEU A 19 -10.70 -1.59 22.42
CA LEU A 19 -11.59 -2.58 21.79
C LEU A 19 -10.94 -3.17 20.53
N LYS A 20 -10.25 -2.36 19.72
CA LYS A 20 -9.49 -2.86 18.56
C LYS A 20 -8.38 -3.84 18.99
N LEU A 21 -7.61 -3.50 20.02
CA LEU A 21 -6.57 -4.38 20.55
C LEU A 21 -7.14 -5.67 21.13
N LEU A 22 -8.29 -5.60 21.82
CA LEU A 22 -9.00 -6.79 22.29
C LEU A 22 -9.42 -7.70 21.13
N LEU A 23 -9.99 -7.13 20.07
CA LEU A 23 -10.36 -7.90 18.86
C LEU A 23 -9.15 -8.55 18.18
N ILE A 24 -8.02 -7.85 18.11
CA ILE A 24 -6.75 -8.38 17.58
C ILE A 24 -6.25 -9.53 18.47
N PHE A 25 -6.26 -9.34 19.79
CA PHE A 25 -5.87 -10.36 20.77
C PHE A 25 -6.71 -11.63 20.63
N MET A 26 -8.04 -11.49 20.58
CA MET A 26 -8.96 -12.60 20.37
C MET A 26 -8.76 -13.28 19.01
N ALA A 27 -8.54 -12.52 17.95
CA ALA A 27 -8.26 -13.06 16.62
C ALA A 27 -6.98 -13.92 16.62
N GLN A 28 -5.92 -13.45 17.29
CA GLN A 28 -4.68 -14.23 17.44
C GLN A 28 -4.90 -15.52 18.25
N LEU A 29 -5.65 -15.47 19.38
CA LEU A 29 -5.95 -16.66 20.18
C LEU A 29 -6.77 -17.70 19.42
N LEU A 30 -7.73 -17.24 18.62
CA LEU A 30 -8.63 -18.09 17.82
C LEU A 30 -8.07 -18.44 16.44
N ASN A 31 -6.80 -18.12 16.18
CA ASN A 31 -6.14 -18.33 14.89
C ASN A 31 -6.95 -17.75 13.71
N ARG A 32 -7.49 -16.53 13.89
CA ARG A 32 -8.26 -15.82 12.86
C ARG A 32 -7.41 -14.75 12.17
N ARG A 33 -7.83 -14.35 10.98
CA ARG A 33 -7.15 -13.31 10.18
C ARG A 33 -7.33 -11.93 10.83
N TYR A 34 -6.24 -11.15 10.97
CA TYR A 34 -6.31 -9.81 11.57
C TYR A 34 -5.28 -8.81 11.07
N TYR A 35 -4.29 -9.21 10.28
CA TYR A 35 -3.25 -8.30 9.82
C TYR A 35 -3.12 -8.24 8.31
N SER A 36 -2.41 -7.20 7.82
CA SER A 36 -1.96 -7.04 6.44
C SER A 36 -0.48 -7.39 6.38
N VAL A 37 -0.11 -8.24 5.43
CA VAL A 37 1.29 -8.50 5.05
C VAL A 37 1.64 -7.60 3.88
N ARG A 38 2.77 -6.89 3.99
CA ARG A 38 3.33 -6.11 2.89
C ARG A 38 4.70 -6.62 2.56
N ILE A 39 4.89 -7.08 1.33
CA ILE A 39 6.08 -7.79 0.91
C ILE A 39 6.78 -7.08 -0.24
N ASP A 40 8.04 -6.72 -0.02
CA ASP A 40 8.99 -6.32 -1.06
C ASP A 40 9.90 -7.53 -1.35
N PRO A 41 9.66 -8.29 -2.45
CA PRO A 41 10.38 -9.55 -2.68
C PRO A 41 11.83 -9.33 -3.13
N VAL A 42 12.15 -8.13 -3.58
CA VAL A 42 13.47 -7.70 -4.02
C VAL A 42 13.69 -6.25 -3.58
N PHE A 43 14.91 -5.92 -3.21
CA PHE A 43 15.28 -4.56 -2.80
C PHE A 43 15.80 -3.76 -4.00
N ALA A 44 15.01 -3.70 -5.09
CA ALA A 44 15.34 -3.03 -6.35
C ALA A 44 14.16 -2.22 -6.91
N CYS A 45 14.48 -1.22 -7.71
CA CYS A 45 13.51 -0.47 -8.52
C CYS A 45 14.17 -0.05 -9.84
N ASN A 46 13.44 -0.14 -10.94
CA ASN A 46 13.88 0.31 -12.26
C ASN A 46 13.81 1.83 -12.44
N LEU A 47 13.08 2.56 -11.57
CA LEU A 47 12.96 4.01 -11.60
C LEU A 47 13.80 4.72 -10.54
N ARG A 48 13.98 6.05 -10.71
CA ARG A 48 14.68 6.95 -9.79
C ARG A 48 13.81 8.16 -9.46
N CYS A 49 12.60 7.91 -8.96
CA CYS A 49 11.65 8.98 -8.65
C CYS A 49 12.27 10.00 -7.69
N ARG A 50 12.10 11.30 -8.01
CA ARG A 50 12.72 12.41 -7.25
C ARG A 50 12.28 12.45 -5.78
N MET A 51 11.03 12.05 -5.49
CA MET A 51 10.45 12.07 -4.16
C MET A 51 10.58 10.73 -3.40
N CYS A 52 11.31 9.75 -3.95
CA CYS A 52 11.38 8.41 -3.38
C CYS A 52 12.67 8.23 -2.59
N TYR A 53 12.52 7.98 -1.27
CA TYR A 53 13.64 7.67 -0.40
C TYR A 53 14.43 6.43 -0.85
N PHE A 54 13.76 5.47 -1.51
CA PHE A 54 14.38 4.25 -2.00
C PHE A 54 15.34 4.49 -3.17
N SER A 55 15.12 5.55 -3.95
CA SER A 55 15.94 5.84 -5.14
C SER A 55 17.42 6.08 -4.85
N ARG A 56 17.74 6.49 -3.62
CA ARG A 56 19.11 6.80 -3.18
C ARG A 56 19.84 5.62 -2.53
N SER A 57 19.11 4.60 -2.09
CA SER A 57 19.65 3.46 -1.34
C SER A 57 19.99 2.24 -2.22
N ARG A 58 20.30 2.44 -3.51
CA ARG A 58 20.52 1.33 -4.45
C ARG A 58 21.82 0.59 -4.18
N LYS A 59 21.72 -0.74 -4.18
CA LYS A 59 22.87 -1.65 -4.17
C LYS A 59 23.08 -2.24 -5.56
N PRO A 60 24.34 -2.48 -6.01
CA PRO A 60 24.61 -3.14 -7.28
C PRO A 60 23.97 -4.53 -7.40
N ASN A 61 24.02 -5.31 -6.31
CA ASN A 61 23.39 -6.62 -6.19
C ASN A 61 22.28 -6.53 -5.14
N PRO A 62 21.02 -6.27 -5.55
CA PRO A 62 19.93 -6.13 -4.61
C PRO A 62 19.61 -7.49 -3.97
N GLU A 63 19.34 -7.45 -2.67
CA GLU A 63 18.87 -8.61 -1.93
C GLU A 63 17.48 -9.01 -2.44
N LYS A 64 17.25 -10.32 -2.59
CA LYS A 64 15.98 -10.89 -3.04
C LYS A 64 15.72 -12.21 -2.32
N PHE A 65 14.46 -12.55 -2.14
CA PHE A 65 14.09 -13.87 -1.65
C PHE A 65 14.33 -14.96 -2.69
N SER A 66 14.70 -16.15 -2.24
CA SER A 66 14.54 -17.35 -3.04
C SER A 66 13.09 -17.82 -3.05
N PRO A 67 12.67 -18.66 -4.02
CA PRO A 67 11.33 -19.24 -4.04
C PRO A 67 10.99 -20.02 -2.77
N ASP A 68 11.96 -20.76 -2.19
CA ASP A 68 11.79 -21.53 -0.95
C ASP A 68 11.59 -20.62 0.27
N GLU A 69 12.32 -19.50 0.32
CA GLU A 69 12.12 -18.49 1.35
C GLU A 69 10.74 -17.88 1.28
N LEU A 70 10.24 -17.57 0.08
CA LEU A 70 8.87 -17.08 -0.12
C LEU A 70 7.82 -18.11 0.30
N ALA A 71 8.02 -19.39 -0.02
CA ALA A 71 7.13 -20.47 0.41
C ALA A 71 7.09 -20.59 1.93
N THR A 72 8.26 -20.50 2.58
CA THR A 72 8.38 -20.50 4.04
C THR A 72 7.64 -19.31 4.66
N ILE A 73 7.83 -18.11 4.15
CA ILE A 73 7.17 -16.88 4.62
C ILE A 73 5.66 -16.99 4.44
N ALA A 74 5.20 -17.46 3.27
CA ALA A 74 3.76 -17.65 3.00
C ALA A 74 3.13 -18.61 4.02
N GLY A 75 3.78 -19.76 4.30
CA GLY A 75 3.33 -20.73 5.28
C GLY A 75 3.22 -20.17 6.70
N LYS A 76 4.07 -19.21 7.06
CA LYS A 76 4.08 -18.61 8.40
C LYS A 76 3.15 -17.41 8.57
N LEU A 77 2.87 -16.67 7.47
CA LEU A 77 2.18 -15.39 7.57
C LEU A 77 0.84 -15.31 6.82
N PHE A 78 0.67 -16.02 5.68
CA PHE A 78 -0.50 -15.77 4.84
C PHE A 78 -1.79 -16.37 5.41
N GLY A 79 -1.71 -17.43 6.21
CA GLY A 79 -2.87 -18.05 6.84
C GLY A 79 -3.73 -17.10 7.68
N ASN A 80 -3.10 -16.18 8.40
CA ASN A 80 -3.78 -15.19 9.25
C ASN A 80 -3.83 -13.79 8.63
N ALA A 81 -3.42 -13.62 7.37
CA ALA A 81 -3.50 -12.35 6.69
C ALA A 81 -4.92 -12.05 6.18
N LEU A 82 -5.42 -10.84 6.43
CA LEU A 82 -6.60 -10.26 5.79
C LEU A 82 -6.25 -9.72 4.40
N GLN A 83 -5.00 -9.32 4.22
CA GLN A 83 -4.50 -8.74 2.98
C GLN A 83 -3.04 -9.10 2.78
N VAL A 84 -2.67 -9.37 1.53
CA VAL A 84 -1.27 -9.39 1.08
C VAL A 84 -1.10 -8.30 0.03
N VAL A 85 -0.14 -7.41 0.27
CA VAL A 85 0.25 -6.34 -0.65
C VAL A 85 1.65 -6.63 -1.15
N VAL A 86 1.79 -6.90 -2.43
CA VAL A 86 3.07 -7.11 -3.11
C VAL A 86 3.58 -5.76 -3.60
N GLY A 87 4.74 -5.34 -3.10
CA GLY A 87 5.29 -4.00 -3.35
C GLY A 87 4.87 -2.98 -2.28
N CYS A 88 5.86 -2.36 -1.66
CA CYS A 88 5.69 -1.37 -0.60
C CYS A 88 6.66 -0.20 -0.74
N GLY A 89 7.95 -0.48 -0.92
CA GLY A 89 9.01 0.51 -1.08
C GLY A 89 9.81 0.30 -2.37
N ALA A 90 10.02 -0.95 -2.77
CA ALA A 90 10.71 -1.35 -3.99
C ALA A 90 9.74 -1.58 -5.16
N GLU A 91 10.27 -1.95 -6.34
CA GLU A 91 9.44 -2.35 -7.48
C GLU A 91 9.36 -3.88 -7.57
N PRO A 92 8.20 -4.47 -7.23
CA PRO A 92 8.07 -5.92 -7.16
C PRO A 92 8.25 -6.63 -8.51
N THR A 93 7.96 -5.97 -9.63
CA THR A 93 8.10 -6.55 -10.98
C THR A 93 9.57 -6.70 -11.42
N MET A 94 10.53 -6.19 -10.63
CA MET A 94 11.96 -6.49 -10.75
C MET A 94 12.31 -7.92 -10.26
N TYR A 95 11.39 -8.58 -9.56
CA TYR A 95 11.54 -9.94 -9.08
C TYR A 95 10.85 -10.92 -10.02
N ALA A 96 11.58 -11.84 -10.62
CA ALA A 96 11.06 -12.75 -11.66
C ALA A 96 9.83 -13.58 -11.21
N HIS A 97 9.74 -13.89 -9.90
CA HIS A 97 8.68 -14.69 -9.29
C HIS A 97 7.58 -13.87 -8.60
N PHE A 98 7.37 -12.61 -9.01
CA PHE A 98 6.38 -11.76 -8.34
C PHE A 98 4.94 -12.27 -8.46
N VAL A 99 4.60 -12.96 -9.55
CA VAL A 99 3.29 -13.60 -9.73
C VAL A 99 3.11 -14.79 -8.78
N ASP A 100 4.18 -15.53 -8.48
CA ASP A 100 4.11 -16.68 -7.57
C ASP A 100 3.71 -16.27 -6.15
N ILE A 101 4.01 -15.01 -5.74
CA ILE A 101 3.55 -14.47 -4.45
C ILE A 101 2.02 -14.33 -4.45
N VAL A 102 1.44 -13.90 -5.57
CA VAL A 102 -0.02 -13.78 -5.73
C VAL A 102 -0.66 -15.17 -5.71
N LYS A 103 -0.09 -16.14 -6.44
CA LYS A 103 -0.54 -17.56 -6.43
C LYS A 103 -0.52 -18.10 -5.00
N LYS A 104 0.60 -17.94 -4.28
CA LYS A 104 0.72 -18.36 -2.88
C LYS A 104 -0.33 -17.70 -1.98
N ALA A 105 -0.54 -16.40 -2.11
CA ALA A 105 -1.57 -15.72 -1.31
C ALA A 105 -2.98 -16.25 -1.61
N SER A 106 -3.27 -16.60 -2.86
CA SER A 106 -4.53 -17.23 -3.28
C SER A 106 -4.68 -18.64 -2.71
N GLU A 107 -3.62 -19.47 -2.74
CA GLU A 107 -3.59 -20.82 -2.14
C GLU A 107 -3.94 -20.78 -0.64
N TYR A 108 -3.46 -19.75 0.08
CA TYR A 108 -3.84 -19.51 1.48
C TYR A 108 -5.20 -18.81 1.63
N SER A 109 -5.97 -18.65 0.56
CA SER A 109 -7.28 -17.99 0.55
C SER A 109 -7.26 -16.61 1.20
N VAL A 110 -6.21 -15.82 0.97
CA VAL A 110 -6.13 -14.44 1.46
C VAL A 110 -7.26 -13.61 0.87
N PRO A 111 -8.10 -12.93 1.69
CA PRO A 111 -9.31 -12.25 1.19
C PRO A 111 -9.06 -11.10 0.23
N HIS A 112 -7.88 -10.47 0.29
CA HIS A 112 -7.53 -9.37 -0.60
C HIS A 112 -6.04 -9.40 -0.94
N ILE A 113 -5.75 -9.50 -2.22
CA ILE A 113 -4.39 -9.55 -2.76
C ILE A 113 -4.21 -8.36 -3.69
N SER A 114 -3.22 -7.54 -3.45
CA SER A 114 -2.92 -6.36 -4.28
C SER A 114 -1.45 -6.29 -4.69
N LEU A 115 -1.19 -5.78 -5.89
CA LEU A 115 0.14 -5.50 -6.42
C LEU A 115 0.29 -3.99 -6.54
N VAL A 116 1.32 -3.42 -5.90
CA VAL A 116 1.69 -2.00 -6.03
C VAL A 116 2.91 -1.90 -6.92
N THR A 117 2.80 -1.18 -8.03
CA THR A 117 3.86 -1.10 -9.04
C THR A 117 3.91 0.29 -9.70
N ASN A 118 5.05 0.63 -10.27
CA ASN A 118 5.17 1.77 -11.18
C ASN A 118 4.65 1.45 -12.60
N GLY A 119 4.33 0.19 -12.89
CA GLY A 119 3.70 -0.27 -14.12
C GLY A 119 4.63 -0.37 -15.35
N GLN A 120 5.91 0.02 -15.24
CA GLN A 120 6.80 0.14 -16.40
C GLN A 120 7.29 -1.19 -16.97
N LEU A 121 7.20 -2.27 -16.19
CA LEU A 121 7.65 -3.61 -16.58
C LEU A 121 6.50 -4.61 -16.77
N LEU A 122 5.26 -4.20 -16.50
CA LEU A 122 4.10 -5.07 -16.69
C LEU A 122 3.74 -5.17 -18.17
N THR A 123 3.54 -6.40 -18.61
CA THR A 123 3.00 -6.75 -19.94
C THR A 123 1.54 -7.20 -19.83
N ARG A 124 0.88 -7.34 -20.98
CA ARG A 124 -0.48 -7.90 -21.03
C ARG A 124 -0.53 -9.35 -20.49
N ASP A 125 0.50 -10.14 -20.79
CA ASP A 125 0.59 -11.53 -20.30
C ASP A 125 0.71 -11.55 -18.77
N HIS A 126 1.53 -10.69 -18.20
CA HIS A 126 1.59 -10.52 -16.75
C HIS A 126 0.23 -10.13 -16.13
N LEU A 127 -0.53 -9.24 -16.78
CA LEU A 127 -1.87 -8.86 -16.30
C LEU A 127 -2.84 -10.04 -16.28
N ASN A 128 -2.85 -10.85 -17.35
CA ASN A 128 -3.68 -12.03 -17.44
C ASN A 128 -3.28 -13.05 -16.36
N GLU A 129 -1.99 -13.35 -16.23
CA GLU A 129 -1.48 -14.29 -15.25
C GLU A 129 -1.76 -13.85 -13.80
N LEU A 130 -1.63 -12.57 -13.48
CA LEU A 130 -1.98 -11.99 -12.19
C LEU A 130 -3.47 -12.15 -11.87
N ALA A 131 -4.33 -11.86 -12.85
CA ALA A 131 -5.78 -11.98 -12.67
C ALA A 131 -6.20 -13.45 -12.50
N GLU A 132 -5.64 -14.36 -13.28
CA GLU A 132 -5.84 -15.82 -13.15
C GLU A 132 -5.34 -16.37 -11.81
N SER A 133 -4.26 -15.77 -11.29
CA SER A 133 -3.69 -16.13 -9.98
C SER A 133 -4.48 -15.57 -8.79
N GLY A 134 -5.54 -14.78 -9.03
CA GLY A 134 -6.42 -14.26 -7.98
C GLY A 134 -6.08 -12.87 -7.47
N LEU A 135 -5.32 -12.04 -8.23
CA LEU A 135 -5.11 -10.65 -7.88
C LEU A 135 -6.44 -9.90 -7.84
N ASN A 136 -6.73 -9.22 -6.72
CA ASN A 136 -7.95 -8.43 -6.57
C ASN A 136 -7.76 -6.96 -6.97
N GLU A 137 -6.58 -6.39 -6.74
CA GLU A 137 -6.33 -4.97 -6.99
C GLU A 137 -4.94 -4.73 -7.57
N LEU A 138 -4.89 -4.17 -8.78
CA LEU A 138 -3.67 -3.59 -9.33
C LEU A 138 -3.60 -2.13 -8.89
N VAL A 139 -2.51 -1.75 -8.26
CA VAL A 139 -2.25 -0.40 -7.77
C VAL A 139 -1.11 0.21 -8.58
N VAL A 140 -1.42 1.18 -9.42
CA VAL A 140 -0.44 1.84 -10.28
C VAL A 140 -0.06 3.20 -9.70
N SER A 141 1.25 3.42 -9.56
CA SER A 141 1.78 4.71 -9.11
C SER A 141 1.84 5.71 -10.25
N VAL A 142 1.17 6.87 -10.08
CA VAL A 142 1.12 7.93 -11.08
C VAL A 142 1.36 9.26 -10.37
N HIS A 143 2.43 9.97 -10.73
CA HIS A 143 2.83 11.19 -10.01
C HIS A 143 2.84 12.43 -10.90
N GLY A 144 2.03 12.44 -11.96
CA GLY A 144 1.79 13.55 -12.87
C GLY A 144 0.60 13.26 -13.77
N ALA A 145 -0.13 14.28 -14.18
CA ALA A 145 -1.24 14.18 -15.14
C ALA A 145 -0.87 14.73 -16.53
N SER A 146 0.39 15.09 -16.75
CA SER A 146 1.02 15.36 -18.01
C SER A 146 2.28 14.51 -18.19
N GLN A 147 2.67 14.26 -19.45
CA GLN A 147 3.91 13.54 -19.75
C GLN A 147 5.11 14.22 -19.10
N GLN A 148 5.20 15.54 -19.24
CA GLN A 148 6.31 16.32 -18.71
C GLN A 148 6.48 16.13 -17.20
N THR A 149 5.42 16.30 -16.44
CA THR A 149 5.46 16.17 -14.96
C THR A 149 5.66 14.72 -14.53
N TYR A 150 4.97 13.77 -15.19
CA TYR A 150 5.11 12.36 -14.88
C TYR A 150 6.56 11.87 -15.05
N GLU A 151 7.18 12.11 -16.21
CA GLU A 151 8.55 11.66 -16.51
C GLU A 151 9.59 12.46 -15.71
N HIS A 152 9.32 13.73 -15.41
CA HIS A 152 10.17 14.56 -14.56
C HIS A 152 10.24 14.04 -13.12
N LEU A 153 9.10 13.66 -12.53
CA LEU A 153 9.01 13.18 -11.15
C LEU A 153 9.37 11.70 -11.02
N MET A 154 8.97 10.88 -11.99
CA MET A 154 9.25 9.45 -12.04
C MET A 154 10.40 9.15 -13.01
N VAL A 155 11.59 9.63 -12.67
CA VAL A 155 12.78 9.54 -13.56
C VAL A 155 13.03 8.11 -14.02
N GLY A 156 13.07 7.92 -15.34
CA GLY A 156 13.19 6.62 -16.01
C GLY A 156 11.86 5.97 -16.37
N ALA A 157 10.73 6.58 -16.02
CA ALA A 157 9.42 6.16 -16.49
C ALA A 157 9.14 6.67 -17.91
N SER A 158 8.23 6.00 -18.62
CA SER A 158 7.67 6.39 -19.91
C SER A 158 6.17 6.59 -19.77
N TRP A 159 5.68 7.74 -20.17
CA TRP A 159 4.26 8.07 -20.24
C TRP A 159 3.51 7.14 -21.19
N GLU A 160 4.09 6.84 -22.33
CA GLU A 160 3.52 5.91 -23.31
C GLU A 160 3.31 4.51 -22.72
N LYS A 161 4.32 3.97 -22.00
CA LYS A 161 4.20 2.66 -21.33
C LYS A 161 3.12 2.65 -20.28
N LEU A 162 2.95 3.75 -19.51
CA LEU A 162 1.85 3.88 -18.56
C LEU A 162 0.50 3.77 -19.26
N HIS A 163 0.28 4.55 -20.33
CA HIS A 163 -0.98 4.55 -21.07
C HIS A 163 -1.24 3.19 -21.75
N LYS A 164 -0.20 2.54 -22.29
CA LYS A 164 -0.31 1.18 -22.83
C LYS A 164 -0.75 0.16 -21.78
N LEU A 165 -0.19 0.24 -20.57
CA LEU A 165 -0.61 -0.61 -19.46
C LEU A 165 -2.09 -0.37 -19.10
N LEU A 166 -2.49 0.90 -18.93
CA LEU A 166 -3.87 1.26 -18.57
C LEU A 166 -4.88 0.85 -19.65
N ASN A 167 -4.53 0.96 -20.93
CA ASN A 167 -5.33 0.43 -22.04
C ASN A 167 -5.48 -1.10 -21.94
N SER A 168 -4.38 -1.82 -21.69
CA SER A 168 -4.42 -3.28 -21.52
C SER A 168 -5.31 -3.71 -20.34
N VAL A 169 -5.32 -2.94 -19.25
CA VAL A 169 -6.22 -3.16 -18.11
C VAL A 169 -7.68 -2.94 -18.53
N ASN A 170 -7.99 -1.86 -19.26
CA ASN A 170 -9.34 -1.60 -19.75
C ASN A 170 -9.84 -2.71 -20.67
N GLU A 171 -9.01 -3.15 -21.62
CA GLU A 171 -9.35 -4.24 -22.55
C GLU A 171 -9.60 -5.56 -21.80
N MET A 172 -8.73 -5.92 -20.86
CA MET A 172 -8.91 -7.10 -20.04
C MET A 172 -10.22 -7.07 -19.25
N ARG A 173 -10.59 -5.91 -18.72
CA ARG A 173 -11.84 -5.75 -17.95
C ARG A 173 -13.09 -5.67 -18.83
N ALA A 174 -12.99 -5.17 -20.05
CA ALA A 174 -14.10 -5.12 -21.00
C ALA A 174 -14.64 -6.53 -21.32
N VAL A 175 -13.79 -7.55 -21.31
CA VAL A 175 -14.19 -8.97 -21.50
C VAL A 175 -14.89 -9.55 -20.27
N ASN A 176 -14.91 -8.84 -19.15
CA ASN A 176 -15.55 -9.21 -17.87
C ASN A 176 -15.20 -10.62 -17.35
N ARG A 177 -14.04 -11.15 -17.76
CA ARG A 177 -13.55 -12.48 -17.31
C ARG A 177 -13.14 -12.48 -15.83
N TYR A 178 -12.70 -11.31 -15.32
CA TYR A 178 -12.20 -11.14 -13.94
C TYR A 178 -12.95 -10.03 -13.22
N PRO A 179 -14.22 -10.23 -12.82
CA PRO A 179 -15.07 -9.15 -12.26
C PRO A 179 -14.58 -8.64 -10.91
N SER A 180 -13.77 -9.40 -10.19
CA SER A 180 -13.17 -8.98 -8.91
C SER A 180 -11.90 -8.13 -9.08
N PHE A 181 -11.30 -8.10 -10.28
CA PHE A 181 -10.09 -7.34 -10.56
C PHE A 181 -10.40 -5.84 -10.64
N THR A 182 -9.68 -5.06 -9.85
CA THR A 182 -9.89 -3.61 -9.75
C THR A 182 -8.59 -2.85 -10.02
N LEU A 183 -8.73 -1.64 -10.57
CA LEU A 183 -7.63 -0.71 -10.79
C LEU A 183 -7.68 0.40 -9.74
N ARG A 184 -6.58 0.59 -9.03
CA ARG A 184 -6.34 1.74 -8.19
C ARG A 184 -5.18 2.56 -8.71
N VAL A 185 -5.35 3.87 -8.74
CA VAL A 185 -4.28 4.81 -9.03
C VAL A 185 -3.82 5.46 -7.72
N ASN A 186 -2.52 5.41 -7.47
CA ASN A 186 -1.89 6.12 -6.36
C ASN A 186 -1.19 7.37 -6.90
N TYR A 187 -1.66 8.54 -6.47
CA TYR A 187 -1.06 9.83 -6.79
C TYR A 187 -0.35 10.39 -5.56
N THR A 188 0.96 10.55 -5.65
CA THR A 188 1.72 11.21 -4.58
C THR A 188 1.82 12.69 -4.92
N VAL A 189 1.01 13.50 -4.21
CA VAL A 189 0.95 14.95 -4.43
C VAL A 189 2.10 15.67 -3.72
N ASN A 190 2.67 16.63 -4.40
CA ASN A 190 3.71 17.54 -3.93
C ASN A 190 3.50 18.93 -4.59
N PRO A 191 4.24 19.99 -4.21
CA PRO A 191 4.06 21.32 -4.78
C PRO A 191 4.19 21.39 -6.30
N LEU A 192 5.01 20.52 -6.93
CA LEU A 192 5.25 20.53 -8.37
C LEU A 192 4.09 19.98 -9.19
N ASN A 193 3.31 19.04 -8.63
CA ASN A 193 2.23 18.36 -9.35
C ASN A 193 0.83 18.60 -8.78
N LEU A 194 0.73 19.42 -7.72
CA LEU A 194 -0.53 19.73 -7.06
C LEU A 194 -1.59 20.26 -8.02
N HIS A 195 -1.19 21.20 -8.90
CA HIS A 195 -2.09 21.84 -9.86
C HIS A 195 -2.64 20.87 -10.91
N GLU A 196 -1.89 19.81 -11.24
CA GLU A 196 -2.32 18.81 -12.22
C GLU A 196 -3.42 17.86 -11.72
N LEU A 197 -3.71 17.87 -10.42
CA LEU A 197 -4.88 17.15 -9.91
C LEU A 197 -6.20 17.72 -10.45
N GLU A 198 -6.24 19.00 -10.84
CA GLU A 198 -7.41 19.63 -11.43
C GLU A 198 -7.73 19.04 -12.81
N THR A 199 -6.70 18.71 -13.61
CA THR A 199 -6.80 18.12 -14.94
C THR A 199 -6.54 16.61 -14.96
N PHE A 200 -6.47 15.98 -13.79
CA PHE A 200 -6.17 14.54 -13.68
C PHE A 200 -7.09 13.68 -14.54
N PHE A 201 -8.38 13.96 -14.51
CA PHE A 201 -9.36 13.19 -15.26
C PHE A 201 -9.43 13.52 -16.76
N ASP A 202 -8.82 14.61 -17.21
CA ASP A 202 -8.65 14.89 -18.65
C ASP A 202 -7.67 13.87 -19.25
N ALA A 203 -6.62 13.51 -18.50
CA ALA A 203 -5.63 12.52 -18.92
C ALA A 203 -6.07 11.06 -18.64
N PHE A 204 -6.79 10.83 -17.54
CA PHE A 204 -7.06 9.48 -17.04
C PHE A 204 -8.54 9.09 -16.97
N GLY A 205 -9.47 9.99 -17.27
CA GLY A 205 -10.91 9.74 -17.17
C GLY A 205 -11.45 8.69 -18.15
N GLN A 206 -10.70 8.34 -19.19
CA GLN A 206 -10.99 7.27 -20.13
C GLN A 206 -10.74 5.87 -19.55
N TYR A 207 -9.97 5.76 -18.44
CA TYR A 207 -9.67 4.48 -17.82
C TYR A 207 -10.66 4.14 -16.72
N GLN A 208 -10.99 2.86 -16.60
CA GLN A 208 -11.91 2.36 -15.58
C GLN A 208 -11.26 2.29 -14.20
N ILE A 209 -10.95 3.44 -13.62
CA ILE A 209 -10.36 3.57 -12.28
C ILE A 209 -11.43 3.28 -11.24
N ASN A 210 -11.19 2.31 -10.35
CA ASN A 210 -12.09 1.98 -9.24
C ASN A 210 -11.78 2.80 -8.00
N THR A 211 -10.49 3.09 -7.78
CA THR A 211 -10.03 3.82 -6.60
C THR A 211 -8.93 4.81 -7.00
N LEU A 212 -9.11 6.06 -6.62
CA LEU A 212 -8.05 7.08 -6.67
C LEU A 212 -7.56 7.34 -5.24
N GLN A 213 -6.28 7.10 -5.00
CA GLN A 213 -5.64 7.47 -3.75
C GLN A 213 -4.69 8.64 -3.96
N ILE A 214 -4.94 9.75 -3.25
CA ILE A 214 -4.07 10.91 -3.23
C ILE A 214 -3.37 10.97 -1.88
N ARG A 215 -2.04 10.91 -1.91
CA ARG A 215 -1.20 10.95 -0.72
C ARG A 215 -0.24 12.13 -0.82
N PRO A 216 0.00 12.87 0.26
CA PRO A 216 1.09 13.85 0.27
C PRO A 216 2.43 13.14 0.16
N VAL A 217 3.40 13.80 -0.45
CA VAL A 217 4.80 13.41 -0.33
C VAL A 217 5.20 13.47 1.15
N MET A 218 5.91 12.46 1.61
CA MET A 218 6.36 12.39 3.00
C MET A 218 7.87 12.59 3.06
N LYS A 219 8.32 13.38 4.04
CA LYS A 219 9.74 13.57 4.36
C LYS A 219 10.29 12.34 5.09
N ILE A 220 10.45 11.23 4.38
CA ILE A 220 11.06 10.01 4.91
C ILE A 220 12.54 10.05 4.53
N GLY A 221 13.43 9.94 5.50
CA GLY A 221 14.88 9.94 5.26
C GLY A 221 15.49 11.33 5.00
N GLY A 222 14.75 12.42 5.17
CA GLY A 222 15.25 13.80 4.98
C GLY A 222 15.54 14.19 3.53
N GLU A 223 15.02 13.45 2.56
CA GLU A 223 15.48 13.51 1.16
C GLU A 223 14.62 14.37 0.23
N TYR A 224 13.42 14.73 0.65
CA TYR A 224 12.53 15.62 -0.09
C TYR A 224 12.24 16.85 0.74
N GLU A 225 12.89 17.98 0.38
CA GLU A 225 12.86 19.22 1.17
C GLU A 225 11.65 20.11 0.88
N ASP A 226 11.06 20.00 -0.33
CA ASP A 226 9.96 20.85 -0.75
C ASP A 226 8.68 20.52 0.02
N GLY A 227 8.39 21.34 1.03
CA GLY A 227 7.15 21.30 1.79
C GLY A 227 6.04 22.09 1.11
N PHE A 228 4.80 21.78 1.45
CA PHE A 228 3.64 22.58 1.05
C PHE A 228 3.67 23.93 1.75
N SER A 229 3.52 25.03 1.00
CA SER A 229 3.25 26.35 1.52
C SER A 229 1.78 26.47 1.96
N GLN A 230 1.44 27.55 2.68
CA GLN A 230 0.04 27.82 3.04
C GLN A 230 -0.83 28.05 1.81
N SER A 231 -0.29 28.62 0.74
CA SER A 231 -0.99 28.77 -0.55
C SER A 231 -1.25 27.41 -1.21
N ASP A 232 -0.30 26.47 -1.14
CA ASP A 232 -0.49 25.12 -1.67
C ASP A 232 -1.58 24.35 -0.91
N ILE A 233 -1.64 24.48 0.41
CA ILE A 233 -2.67 23.86 1.25
C ILE A 233 -4.06 24.40 0.87
N HIS A 234 -4.18 25.72 0.69
CA HIS A 234 -5.43 26.33 0.27
C HIS A 234 -5.85 25.87 -1.15
N THR A 235 -4.89 25.83 -2.08
CA THR A 235 -5.11 25.36 -3.45
C THR A 235 -5.51 23.88 -3.46
N TYR A 236 -4.82 23.04 -2.67
CA TYR A 236 -5.15 21.63 -2.52
C TYR A 236 -6.60 21.43 -2.05
N SER A 237 -7.02 22.14 -1.02
CA SER A 237 -8.38 22.03 -0.47
C SER A 237 -9.46 22.33 -1.52
N LYS A 238 -9.24 23.31 -2.40
CA LYS A 238 -10.15 23.63 -3.51
C LYS A 238 -10.16 22.55 -4.58
N ILE A 239 -9.00 22.09 -5.01
CA ILE A 239 -8.85 21.08 -6.07
C ILE A 239 -9.42 19.74 -5.60
N ILE A 240 -9.12 19.32 -4.35
CA ILE A 240 -9.61 18.05 -3.84
C ILE A 240 -11.12 17.99 -3.72
N ALA A 241 -11.78 19.13 -3.48
CA ALA A 241 -13.24 19.21 -3.49
C ALA A 241 -13.82 18.91 -4.88
N LYS A 242 -13.21 19.43 -5.96
CA LYS A 242 -13.58 19.13 -7.35
C LYS A 242 -13.35 17.65 -7.67
N VAL A 243 -12.17 17.14 -7.34
CA VAL A 243 -11.81 15.72 -7.53
C VAL A 243 -12.81 14.80 -6.81
N ARG A 244 -13.20 15.14 -5.58
CA ARG A 244 -14.17 14.37 -4.80
C ARG A 244 -15.56 14.34 -5.48
N ASN A 245 -16.02 15.47 -6.01
CA ASN A 245 -17.29 15.53 -6.72
C ASN A 245 -17.26 14.66 -7.97
N TYR A 246 -16.21 14.77 -8.78
CA TYR A 246 -16.02 13.94 -9.96
C TYR A 246 -15.99 12.44 -9.62
N CYS A 247 -15.23 12.06 -8.58
CA CYS A 247 -15.16 10.66 -8.14
C CYS A 247 -16.54 10.15 -7.70
N ARG A 248 -17.33 10.97 -6.96
CA ARG A 248 -18.66 10.60 -6.51
C ARG A 248 -19.63 10.37 -7.68
N GLU A 249 -19.62 11.25 -8.69
CA GLU A 249 -20.47 11.15 -9.87
C GLU A 249 -20.16 9.90 -10.71
N ARG A 250 -18.92 9.48 -10.72
CA ARG A 250 -18.46 8.30 -11.48
C ARG A 250 -18.30 7.02 -10.67
N GLY A 251 -18.68 7.02 -9.40
CA GLY A 251 -18.58 5.84 -8.53
C GLY A 251 -17.15 5.43 -8.22
N ILE A 252 -16.17 6.35 -8.34
CA ILE A 252 -14.76 6.11 -8.01
C ILE A 252 -14.59 6.31 -6.51
N THR A 253 -13.98 5.34 -5.83
CA THR A 253 -13.61 5.47 -4.41
C THR A 253 -12.42 6.43 -4.27
N LEU A 254 -12.63 7.57 -3.59
CA LEU A 254 -11.53 8.50 -3.28
C LEU A 254 -10.93 8.20 -1.91
N LEU A 255 -9.62 8.05 -1.85
CA LEU A 255 -8.82 7.93 -0.62
C LEU A 255 -7.89 9.15 -0.54
N ALA A 256 -8.29 10.18 0.18
CA ALA A 256 -7.50 11.42 0.30
C ALA A 256 -7.72 12.10 1.65
N ASN A 257 -6.75 12.91 2.09
CA ASN A 257 -7.03 13.96 3.06
C ASN A 257 -7.75 15.09 2.33
N THR A 258 -8.83 15.59 2.90
CA THR A 258 -9.67 16.58 2.20
C THR A 258 -9.34 18.02 2.55
N ASP A 259 -8.72 18.26 3.69
CA ASP A 259 -8.54 19.61 4.23
C ASP A 259 -7.08 20.06 4.15
N ASP A 260 -6.15 19.19 4.53
CA ASP A 260 -4.74 19.49 4.60
C ASP A 260 -3.91 18.27 4.16
N PRO A 261 -3.13 18.38 3.05
CA PRO A 261 -2.30 17.28 2.59
C PRO A 261 -1.17 16.95 3.57
N THR A 262 -0.78 17.88 4.44
CA THR A 262 0.32 17.72 5.38
C THR A 262 -0.13 17.13 6.73
N TYR A 263 -1.45 17.00 6.94
CA TYR A 263 -1.98 16.53 8.21
C TYR A 263 -1.53 15.11 8.52
N GLN A 264 -0.74 14.98 9.57
CA GLN A 264 -0.33 13.69 10.13
C GLN A 264 -1.13 13.40 11.41
N ARG A 265 -1.67 12.20 11.50
CA ARG A 265 -2.38 11.77 12.69
C ARG A 265 -1.44 11.70 13.89
N SER A 266 -1.86 12.20 15.06
CA SER A 266 -1.08 12.13 16.29
C SER A 266 -0.74 10.66 16.67
N SER A 267 0.37 10.47 17.38
CA SER A 267 1.01 9.22 17.81
C SER A 267 0.10 8.14 18.47
N LYS A 268 -1.14 8.48 18.81
CA LYS A 268 -2.09 7.55 19.49
C LYS A 268 -2.58 6.37 18.62
N VAL A 269 -2.25 6.33 17.33
CA VAL A 269 -2.71 5.29 16.39
C VAL A 269 -1.69 4.15 16.22
N SER A 270 -0.45 4.33 16.71
CA SER A 270 0.66 3.44 16.40
C SER A 270 0.45 1.99 16.85
N TRP A 271 -0.10 1.74 18.04
CA TRP A 271 -0.21 0.37 18.57
C TRP A 271 -1.11 -0.54 17.73
N VAL A 272 -2.29 -0.07 17.33
CA VAL A 272 -3.19 -0.88 16.49
C VAL A 272 -2.56 -1.12 15.13
N LEU A 273 -1.87 -0.12 14.57
CA LEU A 273 -1.18 -0.24 13.29
C LEU A 273 -0.03 -1.25 13.38
N ASN A 274 0.83 -1.15 14.39
CA ASN A 274 1.96 -2.06 14.58
C ASN A 274 1.50 -3.52 14.71
N GLU A 275 0.36 -3.75 15.36
CA GLU A 275 -0.18 -5.10 15.49
C GLU A 275 -0.81 -5.63 14.19
N THR A 276 -1.38 -4.75 13.37
CA THR A 276 -2.08 -5.13 12.14
C THR A 276 -1.25 -4.99 10.86
N TYR A 277 0.01 -4.60 10.98
CA TYR A 277 0.93 -4.40 9.86
C TYR A 277 2.15 -5.30 10.01
N LYS A 278 2.40 -6.15 9.03
CA LYS A 278 3.58 -7.03 8.98
C LYS A 278 4.37 -6.73 7.70
N TYR A 279 5.53 -6.09 7.87
CA TYR A 279 6.42 -5.82 6.75
C TYR A 279 7.38 -6.98 6.54
N VAL A 280 7.63 -7.30 5.27
CA VAL A 280 8.46 -8.43 4.83
C VAL A 280 9.34 -7.99 3.68
N SER A 281 10.63 -8.12 3.86
CA SER A 281 11.64 -7.89 2.81
C SER A 281 12.84 -8.81 3.04
N PRO A 282 13.76 -8.95 2.06
CA PRO A 282 14.96 -9.78 2.22
C PRO A 282 15.86 -9.39 3.41
N VAL A 283 15.77 -8.14 3.85
CA VAL A 283 16.56 -7.65 5.00
C VAL A 283 15.82 -7.77 6.33
N MET A 284 14.47 -7.90 6.32
CA MET A 284 13.68 -7.99 7.54
C MET A 284 12.34 -8.67 7.28
N VAL A 285 12.01 -9.69 8.07
CA VAL A 285 10.71 -10.36 8.06
C VAL A 285 10.02 -10.06 9.39
N VAL A 286 8.98 -9.22 9.38
CA VAL A 286 8.20 -8.77 10.54
C VAL A 286 9.01 -7.95 11.54
N SER A 287 10.13 -8.47 12.02
CA SER A 287 11.04 -7.84 12.98
C SER A 287 12.43 -8.43 12.83
N SER A 288 13.46 -7.68 13.24
CA SER A 288 14.86 -8.12 13.18
C SER A 288 15.17 -9.33 14.08
N ASP A 289 14.36 -9.54 15.14
CA ASP A 289 14.52 -10.64 16.09
C ASP A 289 13.58 -11.84 15.80
N PHE A 290 12.76 -11.76 14.75
CA PHE A 290 11.91 -12.88 14.31
C PHE A 290 12.73 -13.90 13.50
N LYS A 291 13.01 -15.04 14.11
CA LYS A 291 13.73 -16.17 13.47
C LYS A 291 12.79 -16.94 12.53
N TRP A 292 12.29 -16.26 11.52
CA TRP A 292 11.23 -16.77 10.64
C TRP A 292 11.55 -18.08 9.90
N LYS A 293 12.83 -18.46 9.75
CA LYS A 293 13.24 -19.77 9.22
C LYS A 293 13.01 -20.90 10.23
N GLU A 294 13.14 -20.61 11.52
CA GLU A 294 13.17 -21.60 12.61
C GLU A 294 11.85 -21.64 13.41
N GLU A 295 11.20 -20.51 13.63
CA GLU A 295 10.02 -20.39 14.50
C GLU A 295 8.76 -19.97 13.76
N THR A 296 7.58 -20.29 14.32
CA THR A 296 6.29 -19.78 13.84
C THR A 296 6.02 -18.39 14.40
N LEU A 297 5.12 -17.62 13.75
CA LEU A 297 4.69 -16.33 14.29
C LEU A 297 4.15 -16.44 15.72
N SER A 298 3.36 -17.49 16.03
CA SER A 298 2.81 -17.71 17.37
C SER A 298 3.91 -18.03 18.40
N ALA A 299 4.98 -18.75 18.03
CA ALA A 299 6.14 -19.01 18.89
C ALA A 299 6.89 -17.70 19.17
N TYR A 300 7.13 -16.90 18.13
CA TYR A 300 7.73 -15.57 18.24
C TYR A 300 6.96 -14.67 19.19
N LEU A 301 5.62 -14.56 19.03
CA LEU A 301 4.76 -13.74 19.88
C LEU A 301 4.77 -14.21 21.35
N ARG A 302 4.90 -15.52 21.61
CA ARG A 302 5.07 -16.05 22.97
C ARG A 302 6.43 -15.66 23.53
N ARG A 303 7.51 -15.88 22.77
CA ARG A 303 8.88 -15.58 23.20
C ARG A 303 9.09 -14.11 23.53
N THR A 304 8.49 -13.22 22.75
CA THR A 304 8.61 -11.75 22.94
C THR A 304 7.66 -11.19 24.01
N GLY A 305 6.87 -12.03 24.68
CA GLY A 305 5.92 -11.57 25.71
C GLY A 305 4.76 -10.74 25.15
N TRP A 306 4.45 -10.89 23.87
CA TRP A 306 3.40 -10.13 23.18
C TRP A 306 2.05 -10.22 23.89
N TYR A 307 1.67 -11.43 24.38
CA TYR A 307 0.38 -11.63 25.05
C TYR A 307 0.26 -10.79 26.32
N ALA A 308 1.28 -10.78 27.17
CA ALA A 308 1.32 -9.96 28.38
C ALA A 308 1.28 -8.46 28.04
N THR A 309 2.02 -8.05 27.02
CA THR A 309 2.03 -6.66 26.53
C THR A 309 0.66 -6.23 26.01
N MET A 310 -0.02 -7.09 25.24
CA MET A 310 -1.38 -6.81 24.75
C MET A 310 -2.38 -6.66 25.89
N LEU A 311 -2.37 -7.55 26.88
CA LEU A 311 -3.23 -7.43 28.06
C LEU A 311 -2.98 -6.12 28.82
N LYS A 312 -1.72 -5.75 29.03
CA LYS A 312 -1.37 -4.45 29.64
C LYS A 312 -1.94 -3.28 28.84
N ARG A 313 -1.81 -3.29 27.50
CA ARG A 313 -2.34 -2.23 26.61
C ARG A 313 -3.88 -2.16 26.61
N ILE A 314 -4.56 -3.27 26.78
CA ILE A 314 -6.03 -3.34 26.82
C ILE A 314 -6.56 -2.82 28.15
N PHE A 315 -5.99 -3.24 29.29
CA PHE A 315 -6.55 -2.99 30.61
C PHE A 315 -5.90 -1.83 31.37
N TRP A 316 -4.61 -1.53 31.15
CA TRP A 316 -3.91 -0.45 31.84
C TRP A 316 -3.61 0.73 30.90
N PHE A 317 -3.51 1.93 31.50
CA PHE A 317 -3.14 3.13 30.76
C PHE A 317 -1.63 3.13 30.51
N GLN A 318 -1.20 3.04 29.26
CA GLN A 318 0.20 3.24 28.88
C GLN A 318 0.34 4.49 28.00
N ARG A 319 1.43 5.25 28.17
CA ARG A 319 1.79 6.33 27.25
C ARG A 319 2.07 5.74 25.87
N ALA A 320 1.55 6.39 24.84
CA ALA A 320 1.81 6.01 23.47
C ALA A 320 3.32 6.21 23.17
N GLU A 321 3.96 5.17 22.64
CA GLU A 321 5.29 5.28 22.06
C GLU A 321 5.21 6.09 20.76
N LYS A 322 6.28 6.83 20.42
CA LYS A 322 6.36 7.49 19.12
C LYS A 322 6.37 6.42 18.03
N PRO A 323 5.57 6.58 16.96
CA PRO A 323 5.64 5.67 15.83
C PRO A 323 7.02 5.76 15.17
N ASP A 324 7.53 4.62 14.69
CA ASP A 324 8.68 4.63 13.79
C ASP A 324 8.30 5.26 12.43
N ASP A 325 9.30 5.60 11.60
CA ASP A 325 9.09 6.26 10.31
C ASP A 325 8.19 5.45 9.36
N LEU A 326 8.22 4.11 9.44
CA LEU A 326 7.36 3.24 8.65
C LEU A 326 5.91 3.30 9.14
N ALA A 327 5.69 3.31 10.46
CA ALA A 327 4.36 3.48 11.02
C ALA A 327 3.76 4.86 10.66
N GLN A 328 4.58 5.91 10.59
CA GLN A 328 4.15 7.23 10.11
C GLN A 328 3.68 7.19 8.65
N LYS A 329 4.39 6.49 7.76
CA LYS A 329 4.02 6.32 6.34
C LYS A 329 2.61 5.74 6.16
N TYR A 330 2.14 4.90 7.07
CA TYR A 330 0.84 4.23 6.98
C TYR A 330 -0.21 4.79 7.92
N SER A 331 0.15 5.77 8.76
CA SER A 331 -0.78 6.46 9.66
C SER A 331 -1.55 7.60 8.97
N ALA A 332 -1.22 7.92 7.73
CA ALA A 332 -1.93 8.93 6.96
C ALA A 332 -3.45 8.64 6.95
N ARG A 333 -4.23 9.62 7.37
CA ARG A 333 -5.68 9.54 7.37
C ARG A 333 -6.16 9.64 5.93
N TYR A 334 -6.78 8.58 5.44
CA TYR A 334 -7.54 8.65 4.19
C TYR A 334 -9.01 8.70 4.53
N ASP A 335 -9.69 9.74 4.06
CA ASP A 335 -11.12 9.74 4.07
C ASP A 335 -11.60 8.89 2.88
N LEU A 336 -12.45 7.90 3.19
CA LEU A 336 -13.14 7.06 2.22
C LEU A 336 -14.45 7.77 1.84
N PHE A 337 -14.56 8.20 0.63
CA PHE A 337 -15.76 8.82 0.07
C PHE A 337 -16.43 7.91 -0.95
#